data_987d377bf94f49699f440239cd64ae4e
#
_entry.id   987d377bf94f49699f440239cd64ae4e
#
_cell.length_a   1.000
_cell.length_b   1.000
_cell.length_c   1.000
_cell.angle_alpha   90.00
_cell.angle_beta   90.00
_cell.angle_gamma   90.00
#
_symmetry.space_group_name_H-M   'P 1'
#
loop_
_entity.id
_entity.type
_entity.pdbx_description
1 polymer ?
#
loop_
_entity_poly.entity_id
_entity_poly.type
_entity_poly.pdbx_seq_one_letter_code
_entity_poly.pdbx_strand_id
1 'polypeptide(L)' 'MKTFSVYLLGREQPVEVQADWFALVGEQGEQSYRFKVKTTEGSEVIGETPARNLLLIVEKASIA' A
#
# COMPACT_ATOMS: atom_id res chain seq x y z
N MET A 1 -2.67 -9.55 9.61
CA MET A 1 -2.25 -8.34 8.91
C MET A 1 -0.96 -8.62 8.15
N LYS A 2 -0.87 -8.14 6.93
CA LYS A 2 0.29 -8.35 6.08
C LYS A 2 1.25 -7.18 6.18
N THR A 3 2.52 -7.42 5.87
CA THR A 3 3.52 -6.35 5.79
C THR A 3 3.91 -6.18 4.32
N PHE A 4 3.79 -4.96 3.82
CA PHE A 4 4.17 -4.63 2.46
C PHE A 4 5.39 -3.71 2.48
N SER A 5 6.37 -4.02 1.63
CA SER A 5 7.49 -3.11 1.37
C SER A 5 7.13 -2.30 0.13
N VAL A 6 7.02 -1.00 0.29
CA VAL A 6 6.59 -0.09 -0.77
C VAL A 6 7.80 0.71 -1.25
N TYR A 7 8.21 0.47 -2.49
CA TYR A 7 9.36 1.14 -3.10
C TYR A 7 8.86 2.36 -3.87
N LEU A 8 9.32 3.53 -3.45
CA LEU A 8 8.87 4.80 -4.02
C LEU A 8 9.98 5.49 -4.79
N LEU A 9 9.59 6.20 -5.85
CA LEU A 9 10.50 6.99 -6.66
C LEU A 9 11.19 8.05 -5.80
N GLY A 10 12.51 8.14 -5.90
CA GLY A 10 13.28 9.14 -5.17
C GLY A 10 13.65 8.75 -3.75
N ARG A 11 13.27 7.58 -3.28
CA ARG A 11 13.64 7.09 -1.96
C ARG A 11 14.53 5.87 -2.07
N GLU A 12 15.61 5.86 -1.31
CA GLU A 12 16.55 4.75 -1.30
C GLU A 12 16.03 3.54 -0.55
N GLN A 13 15.24 3.79 0.49
CA GLN A 13 14.72 2.73 1.34
C GLN A 13 13.23 2.57 1.12
N PRO A 14 12.71 1.34 1.12
CA PRO A 14 11.28 1.13 1.06
C PRO A 14 10.59 1.59 2.34
N VAL A 15 9.32 1.92 2.20
CA VAL A 15 8.46 2.20 3.34
C VAL A 15 7.71 0.92 3.67
N GLU A 16 7.73 0.49 4.92
CA GLU A 16 6.98 -0.69 5.33
C GLU A 16 5.59 -0.27 5.81
N VAL A 17 4.58 -0.95 5.28
CA VAL A 17 3.18 -0.68 5.61
C VAL A 17 2.54 -1.97 6.08
N GLN A 18 1.90 -1.93 7.23
CA GLN A 18 1.12 -3.06 7.74
C GLN A 18 -0.34 -2.84 7.40
N ALA A 19 -0.90 -3.71 6.58
CA ALA A 19 -2.27 -3.60 6.10
C ALA A 19 -2.80 -4.98 5.74
N ASP A 20 -4.11 -5.08 5.55
CA ASP A 20 -4.71 -6.34 5.13
C ASP A 20 -4.68 -6.49 3.61
N TRP A 21 -4.86 -5.37 2.90
CA TRP A 21 -4.73 -5.36 1.43
C TRP A 21 -4.47 -3.94 0.95
N PHE A 22 -4.23 -3.82 -0.36
CA PHE A 22 -4.17 -2.51 -1.01
C PHE A 22 -5.01 -2.55 -2.28
N ALA A 23 -5.44 -1.39 -2.74
CA ALA A 23 -6.25 -1.26 -3.94
C ALA A 23 -5.82 -0.03 -4.73
N LEU A 24 -5.90 -0.16 -6.05
CA LEU A 24 -5.68 0.97 -6.95
C LEU A 24 -7.01 1.69 -7.14
N VAL A 25 -7.04 2.97 -6.85
CA VAL A 25 -8.24 3.80 -6.94
C VAL A 25 -7.96 5.07 -7.73
N GLY A 26 -9.01 5.70 -8.22
CA GLY A 26 -8.92 6.95 -8.96
C GLY A 26 -9.06 6.76 -10.46
N GLU A 27 -9.08 7.89 -11.16
CA GLU A 27 -9.21 7.90 -12.60
C GLU A 27 -7.87 7.78 -13.29
N GLN A 28 -7.89 7.43 -14.57
CA GLN A 28 -6.69 7.32 -15.38
C GLN A 28 -5.89 8.62 -15.32
N GLY A 29 -4.60 8.51 -15.00
CA GLY A 29 -3.71 9.65 -14.85
C GLY A 29 -3.64 10.21 -13.43
N GLU A 30 -4.61 9.90 -12.57
CA GLU A 30 -4.64 10.36 -11.19
C GLU A 30 -4.97 9.22 -10.24
N GLN A 31 -4.34 8.08 -10.43
CA GLN A 31 -4.57 6.91 -9.61
C GLN A 31 -3.67 6.90 -8.39
N SER A 32 -4.16 6.27 -7.32
CA SER A 32 -3.41 6.10 -6.09
C SER A 32 -3.63 4.69 -5.55
N TYR A 33 -2.63 4.18 -4.84
CA TYR A 33 -2.74 2.93 -4.11
C TYR A 33 -3.13 3.25 -2.68
N ARG A 34 -4.21 2.64 -2.20
CA ARG A 34 -4.69 2.78 -0.84
C ARG A 34 -4.45 1.49 -0.08
N PHE A 35 -3.82 1.62 1.08
CA PHE A 35 -3.60 0.49 1.98
C PHE A 35 -4.70 0.48 3.00
N LYS A 36 -5.35 -0.67 3.15
CA LYS A 36 -6.56 -0.80 3.96
C LYS A 36 -6.42 -1.89 5.00
N VAL A 37 -7.08 -1.68 6.13
CA VAL A 37 -7.21 -2.69 7.16
C VAL A 37 -8.69 -3.01 7.38
N LYS A 38 -8.96 -4.25 7.72
CA LYS A 38 -10.29 -4.70 8.03
C LYS A 38 -10.68 -4.22 9.42
N THR A 39 -11.91 -3.71 9.54
CA THR A 39 -12.46 -3.29 10.82
C THR A 39 -13.78 -3.99 11.07
N THR A 40 -14.35 -3.82 12.26
CA THR A 40 -15.65 -4.40 12.59
C THR A 40 -16.77 -3.80 11.74
N GLU A 41 -16.58 -2.58 11.23
CA GLU A 41 -17.58 -1.87 10.42
C GLU A 41 -17.29 -1.89 8.93
N GLY A 42 -16.23 -2.58 8.50
CA GLY A 42 -15.87 -2.66 7.09
C GLY A 42 -14.38 -2.56 6.89
N SER A 43 -13.89 -1.41 6.44
CA SER A 43 -12.47 -1.20 6.23
C SER A 43 -12.08 0.24 6.47
N GLU A 44 -10.80 0.47 6.75
CA GLU A 44 -10.25 1.79 6.96
C GLU A 44 -8.99 1.97 6.13
N VAL A 45 -8.83 3.14 5.53
CA VAL A 45 -7.63 3.50 4.78
C VAL A 45 -6.58 4.01 5.76
N ILE A 46 -5.43 3.36 5.80
CA ILE A 46 -4.34 3.74 6.71
C ILE A 46 -3.18 4.41 5.99
N GLY A 47 -3.16 4.38 4.67
CA GLY A 47 -2.13 5.03 3.88
C GLY A 47 -2.51 5.09 2.42
N GLU A 48 -1.91 6.03 1.71
CA GLU A 48 -2.15 6.21 0.29
C GLU A 48 -0.89 6.75 -0.37
N THR A 49 -0.59 6.27 -1.57
CA THR A 49 0.52 6.81 -2.36
C THR A 49 0.07 6.97 -3.81
N PRO A 50 0.42 8.10 -4.46
CA PRO A 50 0.14 8.26 -5.87
C PRO A 50 0.80 7.14 -6.68
N ALA A 51 0.05 6.57 -7.64
CA ALA A 51 0.56 5.46 -8.45
C ALA A 51 1.81 5.85 -9.23
N ARG A 52 1.90 7.11 -9.67
CA ARG A 52 3.05 7.60 -10.43
C ARG A 52 4.36 7.59 -9.64
N ASN A 53 4.27 7.58 -8.31
CA ASN A 53 5.45 7.56 -7.45
C ASN A 53 5.82 6.16 -7.00
N LEU A 54 5.04 5.19 -7.34
CA LEU A 54 5.25 3.82 -6.92
C LEU A 54 6.11 3.06 -7.92
N LEU A 55 7.15 2.40 -7.43
CA LEU A 55 7.98 1.52 -8.24
C LEU A 55 7.56 0.07 -8.08
N LEU A 56 7.32 -0.35 -6.85
CA LEU A 56 7.04 -1.76 -6.56
C LEU A 56 6.42 -1.90 -5.17
N ILE A 57 5.46 -2.82 -5.05
CA ILE A 57 4.94 -3.25 -3.74
C ILE A 57 5.25 -4.74 -3.61
N VAL A 58 5.91 -5.09 -2.53
CA VAL A 58 6.25 -6.49 -2.24
C VAL A 58 5.60 -6.89 -0.92
N GLU A 59 4.81 -7.95 -0.95
CA GLU A 59 4.26 -8.50 0.28
C GLU A 59 5.33 -9.37 0.92
N LYS A 60 5.67 -9.07 2.17
CA LYS A 60 6.62 -9.87 2.91
C LYS A 60 5.95 -11.14 3.41
N ALA A 61 6.62 -12.26 3.25
CA ALA A 61 6.13 -13.51 3.78
C ALA A 61 6.04 -13.42 5.29
N SER A 62 4.90 -13.86 5.82
CA SER A 62 4.74 -13.96 7.26
C SER A 62 5.47 -15.21 7.72
N ILE A 63 6.45 -15.03 8.60
CA ILE A 63 7.14 -16.15 9.20
C ILE A 63 6.44 -16.46 10.50
N ALA A 64 5.71 -17.53 10.47
CA ALA A 64 4.98 -17.97 11.67
C ALA A 64 5.92 -18.58 12.68
#